data_ad80f87cb7a185663ea32612894589ce
#
_entry.id   ad80f87cb7a185663ea32612894589ce
#
_cell.length_a   1.000
_cell.length_b   1.000
_cell.length_c   1.000
_cell.angle_alpha   90.00
_cell.angle_beta   90.00
_cell.angle_gamma   90.00
#
_symmetry.space_group_name_H-M   'P 1'
#
loop_
_entity.id
_entity.type
_entity.pdbx_description
1 polymer ?
#
loop_
_entity_poly.entity_id
_entity_poly.type
_entity_poly.pdbx_seq_one_letter_code
_entity_poly.pdbx_strand_id
1 'polypeptide(L)'
;MDHNVRETVTRGLSEYINGPQVPNSGDELTFYITHEVIREFSPRLMLVNFWHMDVAHRGTYSLYLQAITRMDRLTGMLWDTVQENPNYLDKATVPILPEMGRDWDANASNGYLHHRSGDASCRNMWMLALGAGVTAGETERPVEHVDVAATALRLLGSSGSGMKGRALSEILI
;
A
#
# COMPACT_ATOMS: atom_id res chain seq x y z
N MET A 1 18.76 -4.14 -12.82
CA MET A 1 18.42 -4.70 -11.51
C MET A 1 19.71 -5.26 -10.95
N ASP A 2 20.10 -4.78 -9.77
CA ASP A 2 21.33 -5.22 -9.10
C ASP A 2 21.30 -6.75 -8.93
N HIS A 3 22.47 -7.41 -9.10
CA HIS A 3 22.60 -8.87 -8.98
C HIS A 3 22.12 -9.37 -7.62
N ASN A 4 22.43 -8.65 -6.55
CA ASN A 4 22.05 -8.98 -5.19
C ASN A 4 20.52 -8.94 -4.97
N VAL A 5 19.83 -7.95 -5.53
CA VAL A 5 18.35 -7.87 -5.45
C VAL A 5 17.71 -9.05 -6.18
N ARG A 6 18.24 -9.42 -7.35
CA ARG A 6 17.74 -10.56 -8.11
C ARG A 6 17.92 -11.87 -7.35
N GLU A 7 19.06 -12.09 -6.72
CA GLU A 7 19.32 -13.29 -5.92
C GLU A 7 18.38 -13.38 -4.71
N THR A 8 18.20 -12.28 -3.98
CA THR A 8 17.29 -12.24 -2.83
C THR A 8 15.86 -12.53 -3.23
N VAL A 9 15.36 -11.93 -4.31
CA VAL A 9 14.00 -12.18 -4.81
C VAL A 9 13.87 -13.64 -5.28
N THR A 10 14.86 -14.20 -5.97
CA THR A 10 14.85 -15.59 -6.45
C THR A 10 14.87 -16.57 -5.28
N ARG A 11 15.71 -16.34 -4.27
CA ARG A 11 15.75 -17.15 -3.05
C ARG A 11 14.40 -17.08 -2.33
N GLY A 12 13.88 -15.89 -2.10
CA GLY A 12 12.60 -15.69 -1.46
C GLY A 12 11.45 -16.36 -2.19
N LEU A 13 11.42 -16.30 -3.51
CA LEU A 13 10.43 -16.99 -4.32
C LEU A 13 10.56 -18.52 -4.20
N SER A 14 11.78 -19.04 -4.17
CA SER A 14 12.03 -20.48 -3.98
C SER A 14 11.58 -20.96 -2.59
N GLU A 15 11.90 -20.21 -1.54
CA GLU A 15 11.48 -20.52 -0.17
C GLU A 15 9.97 -20.45 -0.01
N TYR A 16 9.35 -19.47 -0.66
CA TYR A 16 7.91 -19.31 -0.71
C TYR A 16 7.20 -20.49 -1.38
N ILE A 17 7.68 -20.95 -2.54
CA ILE A 17 7.08 -22.06 -3.29
C ILE A 17 7.28 -23.40 -2.58
N ASN A 18 8.42 -23.59 -1.92
CA ASN A 18 8.79 -24.85 -1.29
C ASN A 18 8.60 -24.86 0.23
N GLY A 19 8.15 -23.75 0.81
CA GLY A 19 7.94 -23.62 2.25
C GLY A 19 6.69 -24.38 2.74
N PRO A 20 6.59 -24.61 4.06
CA PRO A 20 5.46 -25.31 4.65
C PRO A 20 4.14 -24.54 4.60
N GLN A 21 4.17 -23.26 4.33
CA GLN A 21 3.01 -22.40 4.14
C GLN A 21 2.95 -21.98 2.67
N VAL A 22 2.11 -22.68 1.90
CA VAL A 22 1.79 -22.24 0.54
C VAL A 22 0.92 -21.01 0.65
N PRO A 23 1.37 -19.87 0.16
CA PRO A 23 0.59 -18.65 0.24
C PRO A 23 -0.68 -18.76 -0.61
N ASN A 24 -1.76 -18.26 -0.04
CA ASN A 24 -3.08 -18.37 -0.65
C ASN A 24 -3.37 -17.27 -1.68
N SER A 25 -2.46 -16.31 -1.86
CA SER A 25 -2.67 -15.21 -2.81
C SER A 25 -1.37 -14.57 -3.28
N GLY A 26 -1.43 -13.86 -4.42
CA GLY A 26 -0.31 -13.05 -4.90
C GLY A 26 0.13 -11.95 -3.93
N ASP A 27 -0.78 -11.44 -3.09
CA ASP A 27 -0.47 -10.41 -2.10
C ASP A 27 0.41 -10.96 -0.97
N GLU A 28 0.24 -12.20 -0.57
CA GLU A 28 1.13 -12.85 0.41
C GLU A 28 2.55 -13.01 -0.16
N LEU A 29 2.67 -13.32 -1.45
CA LEU A 29 3.97 -13.31 -2.12
C LEU A 29 4.56 -11.90 -2.19
N THR A 30 3.74 -10.90 -2.53
CA THR A 30 4.17 -9.50 -2.53
C THR A 30 4.67 -9.07 -1.16
N PHE A 31 3.94 -9.42 -0.10
CA PHE A 31 4.35 -9.16 1.28
C PHE A 31 5.69 -9.85 1.60
N TYR A 32 5.83 -11.14 1.29
CA TYR A 32 7.05 -11.89 1.55
C TYR A 32 8.26 -11.25 0.88
N ILE A 33 8.15 -10.92 -0.41
CA ILE A 33 9.23 -10.24 -1.15
C ILE A 33 9.53 -8.87 -0.52
N THR A 34 8.50 -8.12 -0.15
CA THR A 34 8.64 -6.82 0.51
C THR A 34 9.40 -6.93 1.82
N HIS A 35 9.03 -7.90 2.66
CA HIS A 35 9.68 -8.18 3.94
C HIS A 35 11.17 -8.50 3.74
N GLU A 36 11.52 -9.38 2.79
CA GLU A 36 12.92 -9.74 2.51
C GLU A 36 13.72 -8.54 1.96
N VAL A 37 13.13 -7.72 1.09
CA VAL A 37 13.78 -6.51 0.57
C VAL A 37 14.01 -5.47 1.67
N ILE A 38 13.05 -5.29 2.56
CA ILE A 38 13.19 -4.40 3.74
C ILE A 38 14.34 -4.88 4.61
N ARG A 39 14.36 -6.17 4.93
CA ARG A 39 15.35 -6.76 5.83
C ARG A 39 16.76 -6.72 5.27
N GLU A 40 16.92 -7.04 3.99
CA GLU A 40 18.24 -7.18 3.34
C GLU A 40 18.83 -5.84 2.88
N PHE A 41 17.99 -4.94 2.36
CA PHE A 41 18.47 -3.74 1.65
C PHE A 41 18.13 -2.43 2.33
N SER A 42 17.17 -2.42 3.25
CA SER A 42 16.70 -1.21 3.93
C SER A 42 16.47 -0.01 2.97
N PRO A 43 15.62 -0.15 1.95
CA PRO A 43 15.44 0.90 0.94
C PRO A 43 14.86 2.17 1.55
N ARG A 44 15.30 3.34 1.05
CA ARG A 44 14.79 4.64 1.52
C ARG A 44 13.39 4.97 1.02
N LEU A 45 12.96 4.37 -0.08
CA LEU A 45 11.62 4.48 -0.66
C LEU A 45 11.21 3.14 -1.24
N MET A 46 9.98 2.73 -0.94
CA MET A 46 9.38 1.53 -1.50
C MET A 46 7.92 1.78 -1.81
N LEU A 47 7.46 1.30 -2.96
CA LEU A 47 6.06 1.22 -3.31
C LEU A 47 5.65 -0.26 -3.26
N VAL A 48 4.66 -0.57 -2.42
CA VAL A 48 4.10 -1.91 -2.28
C VAL A 48 2.66 -1.88 -2.79
N ASN A 49 2.34 -2.75 -3.74
CA ASN A 49 1.01 -2.79 -4.33
C ASN A 49 0.37 -4.16 -4.11
N PHE A 50 -0.77 -4.18 -3.42
CA PHE A 50 -1.60 -5.35 -3.18
C PHE A 50 -2.78 -5.35 -4.14
N TRP A 51 -3.02 -6.46 -4.83
CA TRP A 51 -3.96 -6.56 -5.95
C TRP A 51 -5.20 -7.41 -5.67
N HIS A 52 -5.20 -8.18 -4.59
CA HIS A 52 -6.21 -9.21 -4.42
C HIS A 52 -7.64 -8.68 -4.31
N MET A 53 -7.83 -7.42 -3.91
CA MET A 53 -9.15 -6.81 -3.88
C MET A 53 -9.83 -6.71 -5.27
N ASP A 54 -9.08 -6.82 -6.35
CA ASP A 54 -9.61 -6.89 -7.72
C ASP A 54 -10.38 -8.19 -8.02
N VAL A 55 -10.33 -9.16 -7.12
CA VAL A 55 -11.23 -10.33 -7.16
C VAL A 55 -12.70 -9.92 -7.18
N ALA A 56 -13.04 -8.73 -6.70
CA ALA A 56 -14.39 -8.16 -6.78
C ALA A 56 -14.96 -8.18 -8.20
N HIS A 57 -14.16 -7.98 -9.22
CA HIS A 57 -14.58 -8.05 -10.63
C HIS A 57 -15.16 -9.41 -11.04
N ARG A 58 -14.87 -10.46 -10.28
CA ARG A 58 -15.38 -11.82 -10.52
C ARG A 58 -16.75 -12.08 -9.89
N GLY A 59 -17.36 -11.10 -9.27
CA GLY A 59 -18.75 -11.17 -8.79
C GLY A 59 -18.97 -11.85 -7.45
N THR A 60 -17.92 -12.20 -6.71
CA THR A 60 -18.05 -12.91 -5.43
C THR A 60 -17.76 -11.99 -4.25
N TYR A 61 -18.82 -11.47 -3.63
CA TYR A 61 -18.71 -10.53 -2.51
C TYR A 61 -17.94 -11.09 -1.32
N SER A 62 -18.13 -12.38 -1.01
CA SER A 62 -17.40 -13.02 0.09
C SER A 62 -15.89 -13.08 -0.16
N LEU A 63 -15.45 -13.28 -1.41
CA LEU A 63 -14.04 -13.24 -1.76
C LEU A 63 -13.48 -11.81 -1.65
N TYR A 64 -14.28 -10.80 -2.00
CA TYR A 64 -13.90 -9.40 -1.83
C TYR A 64 -13.70 -9.06 -0.35
N LEU A 65 -14.61 -9.45 0.54
CA LEU A 65 -14.47 -9.27 1.98
C LEU A 65 -13.24 -10.00 2.54
N GLN A 66 -12.98 -11.22 2.09
CA GLN A 66 -11.77 -11.96 2.45
C GLN A 66 -10.50 -11.27 1.98
N ALA A 67 -10.54 -10.64 0.79
CA ALA A 67 -9.41 -9.88 0.27
C ALA A 67 -9.12 -8.63 1.13
N ILE A 68 -10.16 -7.92 1.58
CA ILE A 68 -10.02 -6.78 2.52
C ILE A 68 -9.39 -7.25 3.83
N THR A 69 -9.90 -8.32 4.45
CA THR A 69 -9.36 -8.86 5.70
C THR A 69 -7.90 -9.29 5.54
N ARG A 70 -7.55 -9.88 4.41
CA ARG A 70 -6.16 -10.26 4.10
C ARG A 70 -5.27 -9.04 3.95
N MET A 71 -5.73 -8.03 3.22
CA MET A 71 -5.02 -6.78 3.04
C MET A 71 -4.73 -6.08 4.36
N ASP A 72 -5.72 -6.00 5.24
CA ASP A 72 -5.58 -5.44 6.59
C ASP A 72 -4.49 -6.19 7.39
N ARG A 73 -4.56 -7.52 7.41
CA ARG A 73 -3.54 -8.36 8.06
C ARG A 73 -2.14 -8.13 7.50
N LEU A 74 -1.98 -8.14 6.18
CA LEU A 74 -0.67 -7.97 5.54
C LEU A 74 -0.11 -6.57 5.77
N THR A 75 -0.96 -5.56 5.82
CA THR A 75 -0.57 -4.19 6.16
C THR A 75 -0.11 -4.08 7.61
N GLY A 76 -0.79 -4.75 8.55
CA GLY A 76 -0.36 -4.86 9.94
C GLY A 76 1.01 -5.52 10.05
N MET A 77 1.21 -6.66 9.39
CA MET A 77 2.51 -7.35 9.36
C MET A 77 3.63 -6.50 8.72
N LEU A 78 3.31 -5.70 7.71
CA LEU A 78 4.26 -4.75 7.13
C LEU A 78 4.64 -3.67 8.13
N TRP A 79 3.67 -3.14 8.86
CA TRP A 79 3.92 -2.20 9.93
C TRP A 79 4.82 -2.78 11.02
N ASP A 80 4.56 -4.00 11.47
CA ASP A 80 5.40 -4.70 12.44
C ASP A 80 6.84 -4.86 11.92
N THR A 81 6.99 -5.26 10.66
CA THR A 81 8.31 -5.35 9.99
C THR A 81 9.06 -4.02 10.02
N VAL A 82 8.36 -2.90 9.81
CA VAL A 82 8.95 -1.55 9.89
C VAL A 82 9.35 -1.21 11.34
N GLN A 83 8.51 -1.53 12.33
CA GLN A 83 8.78 -1.24 13.74
C GLN A 83 9.89 -2.11 14.34
N GLU A 84 10.05 -3.33 13.88
CA GLU A 84 11.10 -4.25 14.35
C GLU A 84 12.47 -3.97 13.70
N ASN A 85 12.52 -3.23 12.60
CA ASN A 85 13.77 -2.95 11.91
C ASN A 85 14.43 -1.66 12.42
N PRO A 86 15.64 -1.72 13.01
CA PRO A 86 16.31 -0.55 13.60
C PRO A 86 16.66 0.55 12.58
N ASN A 87 16.67 0.25 11.29
CA ASN A 87 16.87 1.23 10.24
C ASN A 87 15.61 2.08 9.99
N TYR A 88 14.43 1.60 10.39
CA TYR A 88 13.13 2.24 10.14
C TYR A 88 12.40 2.68 11.41
N LEU A 89 12.64 2.02 12.54
CA LEU A 89 12.03 2.38 13.81
C LEU A 89 12.20 3.88 14.07
N ASP A 90 11.10 4.57 14.34
CA ASP A 90 11.05 6.03 14.56
C ASP A 90 11.58 6.90 13.40
N LYS A 91 11.74 6.35 12.21
CA LYS A 91 12.29 7.05 11.03
C LYS A 91 11.45 6.89 9.77
N ALA A 92 10.68 5.81 9.67
CA ALA A 92 9.88 5.53 8.49
C ALA A 92 8.47 6.09 8.59
N THR A 93 7.94 6.50 7.45
CA THR A 93 6.53 6.86 7.26
C THR A 93 5.90 5.87 6.29
N VAL A 94 4.74 5.34 6.64
CA VAL A 94 3.99 4.38 5.82
C VAL A 94 2.63 4.98 5.47
N PRO A 95 2.47 5.59 4.30
CA PRO A 95 1.16 5.96 3.77
C PRO A 95 0.48 4.72 3.17
N ILE A 96 -0.79 4.54 3.52
CA ILE A 96 -1.64 3.44 3.08
C ILE A 96 -2.88 4.06 2.46
N LEU A 97 -3.18 3.72 1.22
CA LEU A 97 -4.31 4.26 0.49
C LEU A 97 -4.79 3.28 -0.58
N PRO A 98 -6.09 3.28 -0.91
CA PRO A 98 -6.57 2.56 -2.08
C PRO A 98 -6.19 3.30 -3.36
N GLU A 99 -6.07 2.55 -4.46
CA GLU A 99 -5.91 3.14 -5.79
C GLU A 99 -7.18 3.89 -6.20
N MET A 100 -8.35 3.33 -5.89
CA MET A 100 -9.66 3.91 -6.15
C MET A 100 -10.73 3.29 -5.27
N GLY A 101 -11.88 3.94 -5.18
CA GLY A 101 -13.08 3.36 -4.59
C GLY A 101 -13.78 2.41 -5.54
N ARG A 102 -14.92 1.87 -5.11
CA ARG A 102 -15.77 0.98 -5.90
C ARG A 102 -17.16 1.57 -6.09
N ASP A 103 -17.79 1.25 -7.21
CA ASP A 103 -19.19 1.59 -7.45
C ASP A 103 -20.05 1.00 -6.33
N TRP A 104 -20.92 1.81 -5.79
CA TRP A 104 -21.83 1.36 -4.74
C TRP A 104 -23.30 1.39 -5.17
N ASP A 105 -23.57 1.71 -6.43
CA ASP A 105 -24.93 1.75 -6.97
C ASP A 105 -25.57 0.38 -6.86
N ALA A 106 -26.43 0.23 -5.86
CA ALA A 106 -27.14 -1.00 -5.57
C ALA A 106 -28.14 -1.39 -6.67
N ASN A 107 -28.50 -0.46 -7.57
CA ASN A 107 -29.39 -0.70 -8.70
C ASN A 107 -28.62 -1.11 -9.97
N ALA A 108 -27.33 -0.86 -10.03
CA ALA A 108 -26.51 -1.44 -11.08
C ALA A 108 -26.35 -2.94 -10.79
N SER A 109 -26.59 -3.76 -11.79
CA SER A 109 -26.37 -5.22 -11.71
C SER A 109 -24.94 -5.60 -11.28
N ASN A 110 -24.08 -4.64 -11.09
CA ASN A 110 -22.65 -4.77 -10.92
C ASN A 110 -22.11 -4.14 -9.62
N GLY A 111 -22.82 -3.25 -8.94
CA GLY A 111 -22.42 -2.66 -7.66
C GLY A 111 -20.91 -2.56 -7.42
N TYR A 112 -20.44 -3.08 -6.30
CA TYR A 112 -19.03 -3.11 -5.91
C TYR A 112 -18.06 -3.79 -6.92
N LEU A 113 -18.57 -4.43 -7.98
CA LEU A 113 -17.76 -5.19 -8.98
C LEU A 113 -16.89 -4.28 -9.83
N HIS A 114 -17.27 -3.02 -9.99
CA HIS A 114 -16.61 -2.08 -10.88
C HIS A 114 -16.09 -0.85 -10.14
N HIS A 115 -15.27 -0.09 -10.83
CA HIS A 115 -14.74 1.21 -10.41
C HIS A 115 -14.74 2.17 -11.60
N ARG A 116 -15.93 2.58 -12.02
CA ARG A 116 -16.10 3.51 -13.15
C ARG A 116 -15.71 4.92 -12.74
N SER A 117 -14.89 5.56 -13.53
CA SER A 117 -14.37 6.92 -13.24
C SER A 117 -15.43 8.00 -13.12
N GLY A 118 -16.64 7.76 -13.62
CA GLY A 118 -17.78 8.68 -13.53
C GLY A 118 -18.47 8.66 -12.16
N ASP A 119 -18.31 7.60 -11.38
CA ASP A 119 -18.96 7.45 -10.09
C ASP A 119 -18.20 8.18 -8.99
N ALA A 120 -18.92 8.95 -8.15
CA ALA A 120 -18.31 9.68 -7.03
C ALA A 120 -17.69 8.75 -6.00
N SER A 121 -18.27 7.57 -5.76
CA SER A 121 -17.75 6.59 -4.82
C SER A 121 -16.39 6.02 -5.26
N CYS A 122 -16.12 5.99 -6.57
CA CYS A 122 -14.82 5.58 -7.10
C CYS A 122 -13.73 6.63 -6.89
N ARG A 123 -14.11 7.89 -6.66
CA ARG A 123 -13.19 9.02 -6.47
C ARG A 123 -12.97 9.38 -5.00
N ASN A 124 -13.90 9.02 -4.14
CA ASN A 124 -13.79 9.25 -2.71
C ASN A 124 -12.98 8.14 -2.07
N MET A 125 -11.80 8.50 -1.62
CA MET A 125 -10.84 7.58 -1.02
C MET A 125 -10.37 8.13 0.32
N TRP A 126 -9.76 7.27 1.09
CA TRP A 126 -9.11 7.60 2.34
C TRP A 126 -7.60 7.40 2.23
N MET A 127 -6.87 8.01 3.12
CA MET A 127 -5.45 7.73 3.33
C MET A 127 -5.19 7.62 4.82
N LEU A 128 -4.46 6.59 5.22
CA LEU A 128 -3.87 6.44 6.55
C LEU A 128 -2.37 6.64 6.43
N ALA A 129 -1.79 7.50 7.25
CA ALA A 129 -0.35 7.66 7.34
C ALA A 129 0.12 7.30 8.75
N LEU A 130 1.12 6.45 8.85
CA LEU A 130 1.69 5.95 10.10
C LEU A 130 3.16 6.28 10.18
N GLY A 131 3.67 6.53 11.38
CA GLY A 131 5.09 6.57 11.68
C GLY A 131 5.68 7.98 11.78
N ALA A 132 6.98 8.06 11.54
CA ALA A 132 7.75 9.28 11.74
C ALA A 132 7.35 10.40 10.76
N GLY A 133 7.43 11.64 11.22
CA GLY A 133 7.13 12.80 10.39
C GLY A 133 5.63 13.06 10.16
N VAL A 134 4.74 12.29 10.82
CA VAL A 134 3.29 12.42 10.70
C VAL A 134 2.67 12.89 12.01
N THR A 135 1.80 13.89 11.94
CA THR A 135 1.01 14.36 13.07
C THR A 135 -0.17 13.43 13.33
N ALA A 136 -0.36 13.02 14.58
CA ALA A 136 -1.54 12.26 14.95
C ALA A 136 -2.81 13.14 14.86
N GLY A 137 -3.82 12.67 14.17
CA GLY A 137 -5.08 13.39 14.00
C GLY A 137 -5.83 12.95 12.75
N GLU A 138 -6.94 13.62 12.50
CA GLU A 138 -7.79 13.40 11.33
C GLU A 138 -8.01 14.72 10.61
N THR A 139 -8.12 14.69 9.31
CA THR A 139 -8.44 15.85 8.48
C THR A 139 -9.38 15.45 7.35
N GLU A 140 -10.39 16.27 7.10
CA GLU A 140 -11.29 16.14 5.95
C GLU A 140 -10.86 17.02 4.78
N ARG A 141 -9.66 17.60 4.85
CA ARG A 141 -9.17 18.48 3.79
C ARG A 141 -8.99 17.67 2.50
N PRO A 142 -9.55 18.10 1.37
CA PRO A 142 -9.41 17.38 0.12
C PRO A 142 -7.95 17.23 -0.29
N VAL A 143 -7.58 16.00 -0.64
CA VAL A 143 -6.26 15.62 -1.15
C VAL A 143 -6.42 14.80 -2.43
N GLU A 144 -5.39 14.77 -3.26
CA GLU A 144 -5.38 14.01 -4.49
C GLU A 144 -4.22 13.00 -4.50
N HIS A 145 -4.32 11.94 -5.29
CA HIS A 145 -3.23 10.95 -5.43
C HIS A 145 -1.89 11.57 -5.81
N VAL A 146 -1.90 12.61 -6.61
CA VAL A 146 -0.67 13.32 -7.02
C VAL A 146 0.06 13.97 -5.83
N ASP A 147 -0.64 14.24 -4.73
CA ASP A 147 -0.07 14.81 -3.51
C ASP A 147 0.78 13.79 -2.74
N VAL A 148 0.51 12.50 -2.90
CA VAL A 148 1.25 11.43 -2.22
C VAL A 148 2.72 11.43 -2.64
N ALA A 149 3.01 11.56 -3.93
CA ALA A 149 4.38 11.61 -4.43
C ALA A 149 5.13 12.85 -3.95
N ALA A 150 4.46 14.02 -3.96
CA ALA A 150 5.04 15.26 -3.46
C ALA A 150 5.32 15.17 -1.94
N THR A 151 4.42 14.53 -1.18
CA THR A 151 4.57 14.30 0.26
C THR A 151 5.74 13.35 0.54
N ALA A 152 5.85 12.25 -0.19
CA ALA A 152 6.96 11.30 -0.06
C ALA A 152 8.32 11.98 -0.34
N LEU A 153 8.41 12.79 -1.38
CA LEU A 153 9.62 13.55 -1.67
C LEU A 153 9.97 14.54 -0.55
N ARG A 154 8.96 15.21 0.01
CA ARG A 154 9.17 16.11 1.16
C ARG A 154 9.72 15.37 2.37
N LEU A 155 9.17 14.21 2.71
CA LEU A 155 9.64 13.35 3.80
C LEU A 155 11.09 12.86 3.55
N LEU A 156 11.47 12.65 2.30
CA LEU A 156 12.82 12.28 1.91
C LEU A 156 13.81 13.46 1.86
N GLY A 157 13.35 14.67 2.20
CA GLY A 157 14.18 15.88 2.22
C GLY A 157 14.33 16.55 0.85
N SER A 158 13.51 16.19 -0.14
CA SER A 158 13.47 16.84 -1.45
C SER A 158 12.42 17.96 -1.49
N SER A 159 12.68 19.00 -2.30
CA SER A 159 11.70 20.08 -2.50
C SER A 159 10.46 19.65 -3.27
N GLY A 160 10.51 18.52 -3.97
CA GLY A 160 9.42 18.09 -4.85
C GLY A 160 9.19 19.03 -6.04
N SER A 161 10.15 19.87 -6.38
CA SER A 161 10.05 20.84 -7.49
C SER A 161 9.71 20.12 -8.80
N GLY A 162 8.71 20.62 -9.52
CA GLY A 162 8.22 20.05 -10.77
C GLY A 162 7.13 18.98 -10.62
N MET A 163 6.76 18.60 -9.39
CA MET A 163 5.62 17.72 -9.17
C MET A 163 4.28 18.47 -9.40
N LYS A 164 3.27 17.77 -9.89
CA LYS A 164 1.91 18.33 -10.05
C LYS A 164 1.18 18.49 -8.72
N GLY A 165 1.45 17.57 -7.78
CA GLY A 165 0.85 17.59 -6.44
C GLY A 165 1.58 18.52 -5.48
N ARG A 166 0.97 18.77 -4.32
CA ARG A 166 1.56 19.48 -3.19
C ARG A 166 1.90 18.51 -2.05
N ALA A 167 2.92 18.83 -1.27
CA ALA A 167 3.13 18.08 -0.02
C ALA A 167 1.98 18.37 0.96
N LEU A 168 1.49 17.32 1.61
CA LEU A 168 0.38 17.37 2.58
C LEU A 168 0.88 17.91 3.92
N SER A 169 1.18 19.21 3.98
CA SER A 169 1.74 19.85 5.18
C SER A 169 0.83 19.76 6.41
N GLU A 170 -0.47 19.53 6.21
CA GLU A 170 -1.47 19.37 7.28
C GLU A 170 -1.33 18.06 8.06
N ILE A 171 -0.61 17.09 7.52
CA ILE A 171 -0.34 15.79 8.19
C ILE A 171 1.14 15.62 8.56
N LEU A 172 2.00 16.55 8.18
CA LEU A 172 3.43 16.48 8.46
C LEU A 172 3.80 17.28 9.73
N ILE A 173 4.83 16.79 10.44
CA ILE A 173 5.46 17.47 11.60
C ILE A 173 6.51 18.46 11.08
#